data_2622f85058ec13479e1debe7e03c481f
#
_entry.id   2622f85058ec13479e1debe7e03c481f
#
_cell.length_a   1.000
_cell.length_b   1.000
_cell.length_c   1.000
_cell.angle_alpha   90.00
_cell.angle_beta   90.00
_cell.angle_gamma   90.00
#
_symmetry.space_group_name_H-M   'P 1'
#
loop_
_entity.id
_entity.type
_entity.pdbx_description
1 polymer ?
#
loop_
_entity_poly.entity_id
_entity_poly.type
_entity_poly.pdbx_seq_one_letter_code
_entity_poly.pdbx_strand_id
1 'polypeptide(L)'
;MVLAVIICIFGTVTLIKGGFSNAYKEYRDKAYFCSSGPSLYTVFGSLCYDLAGQQQKLTPELEAKIEEWLSKKPKHEVALPDSSTNRRTNCIIILAESLESWVLEKEVEGQEITPYLNKLLKDSTTIYAPHVLTQVKGGRSIDAQLILCTGLLPINSGTYSSQYPNHVYPSLQKAMHEKNHSRNYLLTIDKISTWNQGPIAQSFGMDTIIAYHDFELTEAFGTHKRTGDGSFFAQCQEKIEKGEIWKEGENAYMQLITYSGHAPFILPEYLREISFSSDIPEKMGNYMITARYTDKAIGKFVEYLKTLPQYKETLIVITGDHEGLASYRAELCESPGGKGIVSDKQFTPFIVVNSPIGMRYDEVMGQIDMYPTLLNLLQLDDYYWTGLGESILNPEKKRFAVGSQMNVEGEGYSPEDEDFAKEAYDISDEMIRFNYFGKK
;
A
#
# COMPACT_ATOMS: atom_id res chain seq x y z
N MET A 1 3.60 -20.16 -45.50
CA MET A 1 4.60 -19.14 -45.88
C MET A 1 4.58 -17.93 -44.92
N VAL A 2 3.46 -17.25 -44.74
CA VAL A 2 3.38 -16.06 -43.84
C VAL A 2 3.81 -16.37 -42.42
N LEU A 3 3.35 -17.46 -41.81
CA LEU A 3 3.72 -17.88 -40.45
C LEU A 3 5.23 -18.16 -40.31
N ALA A 4 5.84 -18.80 -41.31
CA ALA A 4 7.28 -19.05 -41.32
C ALA A 4 8.10 -17.75 -41.38
N VAL A 5 7.65 -16.78 -42.18
CA VAL A 5 8.28 -15.46 -42.26
C VAL A 5 8.16 -14.71 -40.95
N ILE A 6 7.01 -14.76 -40.29
CA ILE A 6 6.79 -14.14 -38.97
C ILE A 6 7.73 -14.80 -37.94
N ILE A 7 7.84 -16.13 -37.90
CA ILE A 7 8.74 -16.85 -37.00
C ILE A 7 10.21 -16.50 -37.27
N CYS A 8 10.62 -16.40 -38.53
CA CYS A 8 12.00 -16.01 -38.88
C CYS A 8 12.31 -14.57 -38.48
N ILE A 9 11.41 -13.63 -38.77
CA ILE A 9 11.58 -12.21 -38.34
C ILE A 9 11.67 -12.14 -36.83
N PHE A 10 10.80 -12.87 -36.14
CA PHE A 10 10.75 -12.91 -34.69
C PHE A 10 12.02 -13.51 -34.09
N GLY A 11 12.49 -14.65 -34.61
CA GLY A 11 13.75 -15.28 -34.20
C GLY A 11 14.95 -14.37 -34.44
N THR A 12 15.01 -13.68 -35.57
CA THR A 12 16.09 -12.75 -35.92
C THR A 12 16.08 -11.55 -34.98
N VAL A 13 14.93 -10.93 -34.71
CA VAL A 13 14.82 -9.81 -33.76
C VAL A 13 15.21 -10.23 -32.35
N THR A 14 14.80 -11.44 -31.94
CA THR A 14 15.17 -12.00 -30.62
C THR A 14 16.69 -12.19 -30.50
N LEU A 15 17.35 -12.71 -31.54
CA LEU A 15 18.81 -12.89 -31.56
C LEU A 15 19.57 -11.55 -31.56
N ILE A 16 19.10 -10.56 -32.34
CA ILE A 16 19.71 -9.22 -32.39
C ILE A 16 19.61 -8.52 -31.03
N LYS A 17 18.53 -8.75 -30.29
CA LYS A 17 18.29 -8.15 -28.97
C LYS A 17 18.88 -8.95 -27.79
N GLY A 18 19.75 -9.92 -28.03
CA GLY A 18 20.45 -10.67 -26.99
C GLY A 18 19.77 -11.94 -26.50
N GLY A 19 18.84 -12.48 -27.30
CA GLY A 19 18.22 -13.79 -27.08
C GLY A 19 17.03 -13.78 -26.12
N PHE A 20 16.52 -14.99 -25.83
CA PHE A 20 15.32 -15.18 -24.99
C PHE A 20 15.48 -14.64 -23.57
N SER A 21 16.66 -14.71 -22.98
CA SER A 21 16.93 -14.17 -21.64
C SER A 21 16.73 -12.66 -21.59
N ASN A 22 17.15 -11.93 -22.65
CA ASN A 22 16.94 -10.48 -22.76
C ASN A 22 15.47 -10.15 -23.06
N ALA A 23 14.77 -10.99 -23.84
CA ALA A 23 13.34 -10.84 -24.08
C ALA A 23 12.54 -10.94 -22.78
N TYR A 24 12.88 -11.92 -21.96
CA TYR A 24 12.30 -12.11 -20.64
C TYR A 24 12.57 -10.93 -19.71
N LYS A 25 13.82 -10.46 -19.66
CA LYS A 25 14.23 -9.31 -18.86
C LYS A 25 13.51 -8.03 -19.31
N GLU A 26 13.41 -7.80 -20.61
CA GLU A 26 12.74 -6.63 -21.19
C GLU A 26 11.21 -6.68 -20.96
N TYR A 27 10.61 -7.87 -21.00
CA TYR A 27 9.23 -8.08 -20.62
C TYR A 27 9.03 -7.78 -19.12
N ARG A 28 9.87 -8.34 -18.29
CA ARG A 28 9.89 -8.09 -16.85
C ARG A 28 9.95 -6.59 -16.53
N ASP A 29 10.85 -5.86 -17.20
CA ASP A 29 11.11 -4.44 -16.92
C ASP A 29 10.05 -3.50 -17.54
N LYS A 30 9.34 -3.93 -18.61
CA LYS A 30 8.37 -3.11 -19.36
C LYS A 30 6.90 -3.49 -19.16
N ALA A 31 6.60 -4.63 -18.59
CA ALA A 31 5.22 -5.10 -18.37
C ALA A 31 4.40 -4.14 -17.48
N TYR A 32 5.07 -3.26 -16.76
CA TYR A 32 4.49 -2.25 -15.90
C TYR A 32 3.97 -1.00 -16.61
N PHE A 33 4.50 -0.67 -17.77
CA PHE A 33 4.28 0.63 -18.43
C PHE A 33 3.69 0.50 -19.82
N CYS A 34 2.97 -0.57 -20.13
CA CYS A 34 2.25 -0.68 -21.40
C CYS A 34 1.08 0.31 -21.50
N SER A 35 1.40 1.60 -21.60
CA SER A 35 0.46 2.61 -22.10
C SER A 35 0.33 2.59 -23.63
N SER A 36 1.25 1.96 -24.32
CA SER A 36 1.21 1.65 -25.76
C SER A 36 1.23 0.14 -25.93
N GLY A 37 0.27 -0.41 -26.65
CA GLY A 37 0.03 -1.84 -26.81
C GLY A 37 1.32 -2.67 -26.95
N PRO A 38 1.33 -3.89 -26.40
CA PRO A 38 2.52 -4.70 -26.32
C PRO A 38 3.08 -4.99 -27.70
N SER A 39 4.38 -4.83 -27.90
CA SER A 39 5.04 -5.33 -29.09
C SER A 39 4.88 -6.85 -29.18
N LEU A 40 4.86 -7.45 -30.35
CA LEU A 40 4.80 -8.91 -30.53
C LEU A 40 5.89 -9.63 -29.70
N TYR A 41 7.01 -8.95 -29.48
CA TYR A 41 8.11 -9.41 -28.64
C TYR A 41 7.72 -9.50 -27.14
N THR A 42 7.01 -8.50 -26.64
CA THR A 42 6.49 -8.49 -25.26
C THR A 42 5.43 -9.57 -25.05
N VAL A 43 4.54 -9.77 -26.03
CA VAL A 43 3.51 -10.84 -25.99
C VAL A 43 4.16 -12.22 -25.97
N PHE A 44 5.21 -12.43 -26.75
CA PHE A 44 5.94 -13.71 -26.76
C PHE A 44 6.74 -13.92 -25.46
N GLY A 45 7.37 -12.90 -24.94
CA GLY A 45 8.05 -12.95 -23.63
C GLY A 45 7.05 -13.29 -22.51
N SER A 46 5.85 -12.70 -22.53
CA SER A 46 4.75 -13.03 -21.64
C SER A 46 4.35 -14.51 -21.74
N LEU A 47 4.13 -14.98 -22.97
CA LEU A 47 3.76 -16.37 -23.19
C LEU A 47 4.85 -17.36 -22.69
N CYS A 48 6.13 -17.05 -22.94
CA CYS A 48 7.23 -17.87 -22.43
C CYS A 48 7.29 -17.85 -20.90
N TYR A 49 7.04 -16.70 -20.28
CA TYR A 49 6.97 -16.54 -18.83
C TYR A 49 5.84 -17.36 -18.23
N ASP A 50 4.63 -17.25 -18.80
CA ASP A 50 3.44 -17.97 -18.33
C ASP A 50 3.63 -19.49 -18.47
N LEU A 51 4.18 -19.94 -19.60
CA LEU A 51 4.47 -21.37 -19.82
C LEU A 51 5.56 -21.90 -18.86
N ALA A 52 6.58 -21.12 -18.57
CA ALA A 52 7.61 -21.49 -17.59
C ALA A 52 7.05 -21.46 -16.15
N GLY A 53 6.19 -20.49 -15.84
CA GLY A 53 5.59 -20.34 -14.51
C GLY A 53 4.58 -21.44 -14.17
N GLN A 54 3.82 -21.94 -15.15
CA GLN A 54 2.82 -22.99 -14.94
C GLN A 54 3.41 -24.37 -14.56
N GLN A 55 4.72 -24.57 -14.73
CA GLN A 55 5.38 -25.85 -14.43
C GLN A 55 6.09 -25.90 -13.08
N GLN A 56 6.14 -24.81 -12.34
CA GLN A 56 6.88 -24.75 -11.08
C GLN A 56 5.95 -25.04 -9.89
N LYS A 57 6.19 -26.15 -9.21
CA LYS A 57 5.56 -26.49 -7.93
C LYS A 57 6.50 -26.16 -6.78
N LEU A 58 5.96 -25.85 -5.62
CA LEU A 58 6.74 -25.75 -4.41
C LEU A 58 7.46 -27.08 -4.17
N THR A 59 8.79 -27.07 -4.22
CA THR A 59 9.62 -28.24 -3.95
C THR A 59 9.95 -28.31 -2.46
N PRO A 60 10.27 -29.50 -1.91
CA PRO A 60 10.71 -29.63 -0.52
C PRO A 60 11.94 -28.77 -0.18
N GLU A 61 12.86 -28.61 -1.14
CA GLU A 61 14.07 -27.81 -0.96
C GLU A 61 13.73 -26.32 -0.84
N LEU A 62 12.80 -25.83 -1.66
CA LEU A 62 12.33 -24.45 -1.61
C LEU A 62 11.54 -24.20 -0.35
N GLU A 63 10.68 -25.12 0.04
CA GLU A 63 9.94 -25.06 1.31
C GLU A 63 10.90 -24.97 2.51
N ALA A 64 11.92 -25.84 2.52
CA ALA A 64 12.95 -25.82 3.56
C ALA A 64 13.73 -24.50 3.60
N LYS A 65 14.06 -23.90 2.45
CA LYS A 65 14.70 -22.59 2.37
C LYS A 65 13.83 -21.50 3.00
N ILE A 66 12.55 -21.47 2.66
CA ILE A 66 11.58 -20.50 3.22
C ILE A 66 11.48 -20.67 4.74
N GLU A 67 11.31 -21.90 5.22
CA GLU A 67 11.19 -22.19 6.66
C GLU A 67 12.49 -21.88 7.41
N GLU A 68 13.65 -22.09 6.82
CA GLU A 68 14.94 -21.71 7.37
C GLU A 68 15.02 -20.19 7.56
N TRP A 69 14.65 -19.42 6.53
CA TRP A 69 14.64 -17.97 6.62
C TRP A 69 13.67 -17.47 7.70
N LEU A 70 12.43 -18.01 7.72
CA LEU A 70 11.42 -17.67 8.72
C LEU A 70 11.89 -18.01 10.16
N SER A 71 12.68 -19.07 10.34
CA SER A 71 13.20 -19.46 11.63
C SER A 71 14.22 -18.47 12.20
N LYS A 72 14.90 -17.73 11.32
CA LYS A 72 15.89 -16.70 11.70
C LYS A 72 15.24 -15.34 12.02
N LYS A 73 13.96 -15.18 11.66
CA LYS A 73 13.23 -13.94 11.94
C LYS A 73 13.10 -13.72 13.45
N PRO A 74 13.40 -12.52 13.95
CA PRO A 74 13.21 -12.19 15.36
C PRO A 74 11.77 -12.45 15.81
N LYS A 75 11.61 -13.11 16.95
CA LYS A 75 10.30 -13.34 17.58
C LYS A 75 10.27 -12.55 18.87
N HIS A 76 9.43 -11.55 18.91
CA HIS A 76 9.26 -10.73 20.10
C HIS A 76 7.81 -10.71 20.52
N GLU A 77 7.58 -10.95 21.81
CA GLU A 77 6.26 -10.73 22.40
C GLU A 77 6.11 -9.23 22.72
N VAL A 78 5.09 -8.61 22.16
CA VAL A 78 4.75 -7.23 22.45
C VAL A 78 3.68 -7.21 23.53
N ALA A 79 4.04 -6.73 24.73
CA ALA A 79 3.06 -6.53 25.79
C ALA A 79 2.34 -5.18 25.60
N LEU A 80 1.07 -5.23 25.25
CA LEU A 80 0.21 -4.05 25.32
C LEU A 80 -0.30 -3.84 26.76
N PRO A 81 -0.64 -2.59 27.15
CA PRO A 81 -1.28 -2.32 28.42
C PRO A 81 -2.58 -3.14 28.54
N ASP A 82 -2.98 -3.47 29.79
CA ASP A 82 -4.07 -4.41 30.15
C ASP A 82 -5.19 -4.52 29.10
N SER A 83 -5.21 -5.67 28.46
CA SER A 83 -5.92 -5.93 27.21
C SER A 83 -7.44 -5.98 27.35
N SER A 84 -7.97 -6.16 28.57
CA SER A 84 -9.40 -6.42 28.78
C SER A 84 -10.29 -5.20 28.52
N THR A 85 -9.76 -3.98 28.68
CA THR A 85 -10.50 -2.73 28.56
C THR A 85 -10.22 -1.95 27.27
N ASN A 86 -9.15 -2.30 26.54
CA ASN A 86 -8.64 -1.53 25.41
C ASN A 86 -8.63 -2.29 24.07
N ARG A 87 -9.31 -3.44 23.98
CA ARG A 87 -9.31 -4.24 22.76
C ARG A 87 -10.00 -3.50 21.61
N ARG A 88 -9.36 -3.52 20.43
CA ARG A 88 -9.94 -3.04 19.17
C ARG A 88 -10.43 -4.22 18.36
N THR A 89 -11.74 -4.31 18.16
CA THR A 89 -12.40 -5.39 17.40
C THR A 89 -12.74 -4.96 15.99
N ASN A 90 -12.65 -3.65 15.70
CA ASN A 90 -12.86 -3.07 14.40
C ASN A 90 -11.56 -2.44 13.88
N CYS A 91 -11.35 -2.50 12.57
CA CYS A 91 -10.24 -1.87 11.90
C CYS A 91 -10.70 -1.16 10.63
N ILE A 92 -10.40 0.14 10.53
CA ILE A 92 -10.65 0.93 9.32
C ILE A 92 -9.30 1.37 8.77
N ILE A 93 -8.99 0.98 7.54
CA ILE A 93 -7.77 1.38 6.85
C ILE A 93 -8.12 2.37 5.74
N ILE A 94 -7.53 3.54 5.78
CA ILE A 94 -7.58 4.56 4.75
C ILE A 94 -6.23 4.54 4.03
N LEU A 95 -6.22 3.98 2.83
CA LEU A 95 -5.06 3.96 1.96
C LEU A 95 -5.14 5.20 1.06
N ALA A 96 -4.36 6.23 1.45
CA ALA A 96 -4.39 7.53 0.79
C ALA A 96 -3.46 7.52 -0.42
N GLU A 97 -4.04 7.68 -1.62
CA GLU A 97 -3.32 7.71 -2.89
C GLU A 97 -2.19 8.73 -2.86
N SER A 98 -0.96 8.26 -3.06
CA SER A 98 0.24 9.08 -3.22
C SER A 98 0.55 10.04 -2.04
N LEU A 99 0.04 9.80 -0.83
CA LEU A 99 0.29 10.66 0.32
C LEU A 99 1.69 10.43 0.89
N GLU A 100 2.52 11.45 0.82
CA GLU A 100 3.88 11.44 1.37
C GLU A 100 3.95 12.17 2.73
N SER A 101 4.87 11.75 3.58
CA SER A 101 5.02 12.30 4.93
C SER A 101 5.43 13.77 4.96
N TRP A 102 6.17 14.25 3.96
CA TRP A 102 6.72 15.61 3.98
C TRP A 102 5.67 16.73 3.95
N VAL A 103 4.42 16.43 3.58
CA VAL A 103 3.31 17.40 3.63
C VAL A 103 2.66 17.49 5.01
N LEU A 104 2.92 16.52 5.90
CA LEU A 104 2.42 16.55 7.27
C LEU A 104 3.31 17.47 8.13
N GLU A 105 2.68 18.15 9.10
CA GLU A 105 3.36 19.13 9.96
C GLU A 105 4.12 20.21 9.16
N LYS A 106 3.67 20.47 7.90
CA LYS A 106 4.31 21.40 6.98
C LYS A 106 3.45 22.65 6.77
N GLU A 107 4.12 23.78 6.82
CA GLU A 107 3.57 25.09 6.42
C GLU A 107 4.39 25.64 5.26
N VAL A 108 3.73 26.14 4.22
CA VAL A 108 4.34 26.77 3.04
C VAL A 108 3.59 28.07 2.76
N GLU A 109 4.32 29.17 2.64
CA GLU A 109 3.77 30.52 2.44
C GLU A 109 2.66 30.86 3.46
N GLY A 110 2.84 30.51 4.73
CA GLY A 110 1.88 30.76 5.80
C GLY A 110 0.63 29.90 5.76
N GLN A 111 0.60 28.85 4.93
CA GLN A 111 -0.51 27.94 4.79
C GLN A 111 -0.12 26.53 5.26
N GLU A 112 -0.80 26.03 6.28
CA GLU A 112 -0.64 24.66 6.75
C GLU A 112 -1.20 23.69 5.72
N ILE A 113 -0.45 22.66 5.31
CA ILE A 113 -0.84 21.79 4.22
C ILE A 113 -1.88 20.74 4.65
N THR A 114 -1.69 20.11 5.81
CA THR A 114 -2.53 19.00 6.29
C THR A 114 -3.06 19.24 7.71
N PRO A 115 -3.87 20.30 7.95
CA PRO A 115 -4.28 20.68 9.31
C PRO A 115 -5.18 19.65 10.01
N TYR A 116 -5.96 18.86 9.27
CA TYR A 116 -6.83 17.85 9.87
C TYR A 116 -6.01 16.65 10.36
N LEU A 117 -5.11 16.12 9.55
CA LEU A 117 -4.17 15.07 9.95
C LEU A 117 -3.26 15.56 11.07
N ASN A 118 -2.69 16.77 10.95
CA ASN A 118 -1.85 17.36 12.01
C ASN A 118 -2.57 17.50 13.36
N LYS A 119 -3.89 17.71 13.33
CA LYS A 119 -4.71 17.67 14.55
C LYS A 119 -4.78 16.25 15.13
N LEU A 120 -4.91 15.22 14.30
CA LEU A 120 -4.92 13.81 14.75
C LEU A 120 -3.58 13.40 15.36
N LEU A 121 -2.45 13.88 14.80
CA LEU A 121 -1.12 13.59 15.33
C LEU A 121 -0.89 14.09 16.75
N LYS A 122 -1.67 15.05 17.22
CA LYS A 122 -1.58 15.63 18.58
C LYS A 122 -2.39 14.84 19.62
N ASP A 123 -3.20 13.87 19.18
CA ASP A 123 -3.98 13.03 20.09
C ASP A 123 -3.08 12.01 20.80
N SER A 124 -3.19 11.93 22.11
CA SER A 124 -2.36 11.05 22.95
C SER A 124 -2.56 9.56 22.68
N THR A 125 -3.61 9.20 21.95
CA THR A 125 -3.90 7.82 21.53
C THR A 125 -3.49 7.55 20.08
N THR A 126 -2.79 8.47 19.45
CA THR A 126 -2.32 8.31 18.06
C THR A 126 -0.89 7.78 18.02
N ILE A 127 -0.66 6.76 17.20
CA ILE A 127 0.68 6.38 16.75
C ILE A 127 0.97 7.16 15.46
N TYR A 128 2.14 7.76 15.37
CA TYR A 128 2.62 8.39 14.17
C TYR A 128 4.06 7.99 13.85
N ALA A 129 4.25 7.39 12.69
CA ALA A 129 5.57 7.10 12.10
C ALA A 129 5.71 7.86 10.77
N PRO A 130 6.53 8.93 10.73
CA PRO A 130 6.73 9.74 9.54
C PRO A 130 7.67 9.11 8.50
N HIS A 131 8.48 8.15 8.87
CA HIS A 131 9.57 7.66 8.03
C HIS A 131 9.34 6.21 7.57
N VAL A 132 8.19 5.97 6.93
CA VAL A 132 7.87 4.67 6.32
C VAL A 132 8.41 4.64 4.88
N LEU A 133 9.50 3.91 4.67
CA LEU A 133 10.08 3.75 3.34
C LEU A 133 9.14 2.95 2.44
N THR A 134 8.84 3.50 1.25
CA THR A 134 8.00 2.79 0.27
C THR A 134 8.71 1.56 -0.28
N GLN A 135 7.99 0.44 -0.33
CA GLN A 135 8.52 -0.86 -0.76
C GLN A 135 7.75 -1.43 -1.96
N VAL A 136 6.83 -0.64 -2.50
CA VAL A 136 6.08 -1.02 -3.70
C VAL A 136 6.99 -1.11 -4.92
N LYS A 137 6.63 -1.97 -5.85
CA LYS A 137 7.24 -2.07 -7.18
C LYS A 137 6.26 -1.52 -8.23
N GLY A 138 6.20 -2.10 -9.39
CA GLY A 138 5.36 -1.61 -10.49
C GLY A 138 3.86 -1.77 -10.28
N GLY A 139 3.41 -2.56 -9.33
CA GLY A 139 2.01 -2.64 -8.94
C GLY A 139 1.50 -1.41 -8.18
N ARG A 140 2.40 -0.56 -7.68
CA ARG A 140 2.05 0.69 -6.98
C ARG A 140 1.00 0.45 -5.88
N SER A 141 -0.19 1.01 -6.00
CA SER A 141 -1.26 0.91 -5.00
C SER A 141 -1.68 -0.55 -4.70
N ILE A 142 -1.67 -1.46 -5.69
CA ILE A 142 -2.00 -2.86 -5.42
C ILE A 142 -0.87 -3.58 -4.66
N ASP A 143 0.40 -3.20 -4.87
CA ASP A 143 1.52 -3.70 -4.08
C ASP A 143 1.45 -3.20 -2.63
N ALA A 144 1.07 -1.93 -2.41
CA ALA A 144 0.85 -1.40 -1.07
C ALA A 144 -0.24 -2.17 -0.32
N GLN A 145 -1.31 -2.56 -1.02
CA GLN A 145 -2.36 -3.41 -0.44
C GLN A 145 -1.81 -4.79 -0.06
N LEU A 146 -0.97 -5.42 -0.91
CA LEU A 146 -0.31 -6.68 -0.57
C LEU A 146 0.49 -6.53 0.74
N ILE A 147 1.39 -5.55 0.78
CA ILE A 147 2.28 -5.33 1.91
C ILE A 147 1.48 -5.10 3.19
N LEU A 148 0.55 -4.17 3.16
CA LEU A 148 -0.26 -3.79 4.31
C LEU A 148 -1.19 -4.91 4.80
N CYS A 149 -1.81 -5.63 3.87
CA CYS A 149 -2.80 -6.66 4.21
C CYS A 149 -2.20 -8.00 4.56
N THR A 150 -1.01 -8.32 4.06
CA THR A 150 -0.44 -9.67 4.18
C THR A 150 0.94 -9.73 4.82
N GLY A 151 1.64 -8.61 4.94
CA GLY A 151 3.03 -8.60 5.37
C GLY A 151 3.98 -9.33 4.40
N LEU A 152 3.62 -9.40 3.11
CA LEU A 152 4.46 -9.90 2.02
C LEU A 152 4.97 -8.73 1.19
N LEU A 153 6.14 -8.88 0.57
CA LEU A 153 6.71 -7.92 -0.36
C LEU A 153 6.29 -8.23 -1.80
N PRO A 154 6.28 -7.23 -2.70
CA PRO A 154 5.91 -7.44 -4.10
C PRO A 154 6.85 -8.39 -4.83
N ILE A 155 6.29 -9.17 -5.75
CA ILE A 155 7.05 -10.11 -6.58
C ILE A 155 8.13 -9.41 -7.41
N ASN A 156 9.17 -10.16 -7.78
CA ASN A 156 10.32 -9.60 -8.49
C ASN A 156 10.03 -9.26 -9.96
N SER A 157 8.93 -9.74 -10.52
CA SER A 157 8.58 -9.50 -11.92
C SER A 157 7.07 -9.50 -12.14
N GLY A 158 6.55 -8.46 -12.76
CA GLY A 158 5.13 -8.29 -12.98
C GLY A 158 4.37 -7.85 -11.71
N THR A 159 3.07 -8.04 -11.67
CA THR A 159 2.23 -7.79 -10.49
C THR A 159 1.61 -9.10 -10.00
N TYR A 160 1.64 -9.31 -8.69
CA TYR A 160 1.03 -10.50 -8.10
C TYR A 160 -0.47 -10.61 -8.42
N SER A 161 -1.15 -9.47 -8.48
CA SER A 161 -2.58 -9.39 -8.75
C SER A 161 -2.97 -9.86 -10.16
N SER A 162 -2.07 -9.70 -11.13
CA SER A 162 -2.29 -10.17 -12.51
C SER A 162 -1.87 -11.61 -12.70
N GLN A 163 -0.79 -12.04 -12.03
CA GLN A 163 -0.18 -13.35 -12.25
C GLN A 163 -0.71 -14.42 -11.30
N TYR A 164 -1.01 -14.05 -10.06
CA TYR A 164 -1.38 -14.99 -8.99
C TYR A 164 -2.64 -14.58 -8.24
N PRO A 165 -3.71 -14.13 -8.92
CA PRO A 165 -4.90 -13.57 -8.25
C PRO A 165 -5.67 -14.59 -7.41
N ASN A 166 -5.53 -15.88 -7.72
CA ASN A 166 -6.26 -16.96 -7.08
C ASN A 166 -5.40 -17.79 -6.11
N HIS A 167 -4.18 -17.34 -5.82
CA HIS A 167 -3.35 -17.97 -4.80
C HIS A 167 -3.90 -17.72 -3.41
N VAL A 168 -3.52 -18.55 -2.47
CA VAL A 168 -3.91 -18.38 -1.06
C VAL A 168 -2.96 -17.36 -0.42
N TYR A 169 -3.54 -16.32 0.16
CA TYR A 169 -2.80 -15.30 0.90
C TYR A 169 -3.24 -15.33 2.36
N PRO A 170 -2.30 -15.30 3.33
CA PRO A 170 -2.64 -14.93 4.71
C PRO A 170 -2.96 -13.42 4.71
N SER A 171 -3.92 -13.01 5.51
CA SER A 171 -4.27 -11.59 5.49
C SER A 171 -4.83 -11.10 6.81
N LEU A 172 -4.72 -9.79 7.04
CA LEU A 172 -5.31 -9.11 8.19
C LEU A 172 -6.83 -9.30 8.24
N GLN A 173 -7.48 -9.29 7.08
CA GLN A 173 -8.91 -9.52 6.93
C GLN A 173 -9.32 -10.90 7.44
N LYS A 174 -8.57 -11.93 7.08
CA LYS A 174 -8.80 -13.31 7.55
C LYS A 174 -8.53 -13.43 9.06
N ALA A 175 -7.46 -12.82 9.55
CA ALA A 175 -7.15 -12.80 10.97
C ALA A 175 -8.27 -12.10 11.78
N MET A 176 -8.78 -10.97 11.30
CA MET A 176 -9.91 -10.25 11.89
C MET A 176 -11.19 -11.09 11.87
N HIS A 177 -11.48 -11.75 10.76
CA HIS A 177 -12.65 -12.62 10.66
C HIS A 177 -12.56 -13.81 11.62
N GLU A 178 -11.42 -14.48 11.67
CA GLU A 178 -11.18 -15.63 12.54
C GLU A 178 -11.32 -15.28 14.02
N LYS A 179 -10.73 -14.16 14.44
CA LYS A 179 -10.67 -13.78 15.87
C LYS A 179 -11.86 -12.96 16.33
N ASN A 180 -12.33 -12.03 15.51
CA ASN A 180 -13.34 -11.04 15.87
C ASN A 180 -14.67 -11.27 15.17
N HIS A 181 -14.78 -12.28 14.31
CA HIS A 181 -15.95 -12.51 13.45
C HIS A 181 -16.33 -11.27 12.63
N SER A 182 -15.32 -10.51 12.21
CA SER A 182 -15.55 -9.29 11.44
C SER A 182 -16.13 -9.59 10.07
N ARG A 183 -16.97 -8.68 9.59
CA ARG A 183 -17.32 -8.58 8.19
C ARG A 183 -16.36 -7.62 7.49
N ASN A 184 -15.83 -8.04 6.34
CA ASN A 184 -14.73 -7.37 5.68
C ASN A 184 -15.21 -6.66 4.43
N TYR A 185 -14.98 -5.34 4.38
CA TYR A 185 -15.44 -4.45 3.32
C TYR A 185 -14.26 -3.82 2.59
N LEU A 186 -14.28 -3.88 1.26
CA LEU A 186 -13.43 -3.06 0.40
C LEU A 186 -14.27 -1.95 -0.24
N LEU A 187 -13.86 -0.70 -0.06
CA LEU A 187 -14.49 0.47 -0.67
C LEU A 187 -13.46 1.18 -1.57
N THR A 188 -13.75 1.29 -2.85
CA THR A 188 -12.87 1.93 -3.83
C THR A 188 -13.67 2.59 -4.94
N ILE A 189 -13.23 3.74 -5.40
CA ILE A 189 -13.84 4.43 -6.55
C ILE A 189 -13.29 3.95 -7.89
N ASP A 190 -12.42 2.96 -7.89
CA ASP A 190 -11.95 2.30 -9.09
C ASP A 190 -12.84 1.11 -9.49
N LYS A 191 -12.68 0.68 -10.74
CA LYS A 191 -13.32 -0.54 -11.21
C LYS A 191 -12.62 -1.76 -10.61
N ILE A 192 -13.39 -2.78 -10.27
CA ILE A 192 -12.85 -4.06 -9.74
C ILE A 192 -11.89 -4.77 -10.70
N SER A 193 -11.94 -4.42 -11.99
CA SER A 193 -10.99 -4.91 -13.01
C SER A 193 -9.64 -4.18 -12.99
N THR A 194 -9.57 -2.98 -12.41
CA THR A 194 -8.30 -2.25 -12.24
C THR A 194 -7.42 -3.07 -11.31
N TRP A 195 -6.20 -3.37 -11.76
CA TRP A 195 -5.24 -4.21 -11.01
C TRP A 195 -5.79 -5.58 -10.58
N ASN A 196 -6.84 -6.08 -11.23
CA ASN A 196 -7.50 -7.35 -10.83
C ASN A 196 -8.02 -7.31 -9.38
N GLN A 197 -8.47 -6.14 -8.93
CA GLN A 197 -8.87 -5.84 -7.55
C GLN A 197 -9.93 -6.80 -7.01
N GLY A 198 -10.91 -7.20 -7.86
CA GLY A 198 -11.99 -8.09 -7.44
C GLY A 198 -11.49 -9.46 -6.97
N PRO A 199 -10.79 -10.24 -7.81
CA PRO A 199 -10.20 -11.52 -7.41
C PRO A 199 -9.24 -11.41 -6.21
N ILE A 200 -8.41 -10.38 -6.16
CA ILE A 200 -7.48 -10.16 -5.03
C ILE A 200 -8.24 -9.88 -3.73
N ALA A 201 -9.25 -9.04 -3.76
CA ALA A 201 -10.08 -8.77 -2.58
C ALA A 201 -10.71 -10.07 -2.03
N GLN A 202 -11.21 -10.94 -2.92
CA GLN A 202 -11.71 -12.26 -2.52
C GLN A 202 -10.61 -13.14 -1.93
N SER A 203 -9.43 -13.18 -2.55
CA SER A 203 -8.28 -13.95 -2.04
C SER A 203 -7.80 -13.47 -0.67
N PHE A 204 -7.97 -12.20 -0.36
CA PHE A 204 -7.67 -11.61 0.95
C PHE A 204 -8.80 -11.79 1.98
N GLY A 205 -9.97 -12.28 1.57
CA GLY A 205 -11.10 -12.53 2.48
C GLY A 205 -12.01 -11.32 2.66
N MET A 206 -12.18 -10.47 1.65
CA MET A 206 -13.21 -9.43 1.65
C MET A 206 -14.57 -10.08 1.37
N ASP A 207 -15.56 -9.76 2.20
CA ASP A 207 -16.94 -10.27 2.07
C ASP A 207 -17.77 -9.41 1.13
N THR A 208 -17.47 -8.10 1.08
CA THR A 208 -18.23 -7.12 0.31
C THR A 208 -17.28 -6.15 -0.38
N ILE A 209 -17.49 -5.96 -1.67
CA ILE A 209 -16.72 -5.00 -2.47
C ILE A 209 -17.70 -3.94 -2.96
N ILE A 210 -17.45 -2.68 -2.61
CA ILE A 210 -18.18 -1.50 -3.07
C ILE A 210 -17.22 -0.70 -3.95
N ALA A 211 -17.53 -0.61 -5.24
CA ALA A 211 -16.59 -0.13 -6.23
C ALA A 211 -17.23 0.92 -7.14
N TYR A 212 -16.56 1.32 -8.19
CA TYR A 212 -16.90 2.40 -9.10
C TYR A 212 -18.40 2.57 -9.42
N HIS A 213 -19.13 1.48 -9.64
CA HIS A 213 -20.56 1.54 -10.02
C HIS A 213 -21.51 1.72 -8.83
N ASP A 214 -20.99 1.59 -7.61
CA ASP A 214 -21.75 1.72 -6.36
C ASP A 214 -21.66 3.13 -5.76
N PHE A 215 -20.93 4.03 -6.43
CA PHE A 215 -20.76 5.43 -6.07
C PHE A 215 -21.31 6.36 -7.16
N GLU A 216 -21.95 7.43 -6.72
CA GLU A 216 -22.34 8.52 -7.62
C GLU A 216 -21.08 9.30 -8.04
N LEU A 217 -21.01 9.61 -9.33
CA LEU A 217 -19.90 10.36 -9.89
C LEU A 217 -20.08 11.86 -9.62
N THR A 218 -19.70 12.29 -8.43
CA THR A 218 -19.73 13.69 -7.99
C THR A 218 -18.31 14.18 -7.68
N GLU A 219 -18.07 15.50 -7.78
CA GLU A 219 -16.72 16.07 -7.70
C GLU A 219 -15.73 15.38 -8.66
N ALA A 220 -16.22 14.95 -9.82
CA ALA A 220 -15.46 14.12 -10.75
C ALA A 220 -14.32 14.89 -11.40
N PHE A 221 -13.10 14.40 -11.26
CA PHE A 221 -11.90 14.96 -11.86
C PHE A 221 -10.84 13.88 -12.19
N GLY A 222 -9.69 14.32 -12.67
CA GLY A 222 -8.63 13.45 -13.12
C GLY A 222 -8.87 12.84 -14.49
N THR A 223 -7.87 12.19 -15.05
CA THR A 223 -7.87 11.63 -16.40
C THR A 223 -8.99 10.59 -16.60
N HIS A 224 -9.30 9.83 -15.55
CA HIS A 224 -10.30 8.77 -15.59
C HIS A 224 -11.66 9.18 -15.02
N LYS A 225 -11.86 10.45 -14.68
CA LYS A 225 -13.09 10.97 -14.07
C LYS A 225 -13.58 10.08 -12.92
N ARG A 226 -12.85 10.07 -11.83
CA ARG A 226 -13.25 9.42 -10.59
C ARG A 226 -13.90 10.42 -9.66
N THR A 227 -14.77 9.92 -8.79
CA THR A 227 -15.34 10.67 -7.67
C THR A 227 -14.21 11.19 -6.79
N GLY A 228 -14.25 12.45 -6.40
CA GLY A 228 -13.27 13.04 -5.48
C GLY A 228 -13.39 12.47 -4.06
N ASP A 229 -12.29 12.52 -3.30
CA ASP A 229 -12.23 11.94 -1.95
C ASP A 229 -13.28 12.54 -1.01
N GLY A 230 -13.59 13.84 -1.14
CA GLY A 230 -14.64 14.50 -0.35
C GLY A 230 -16.00 13.82 -0.54
N SER A 231 -16.39 13.61 -1.79
CA SER A 231 -17.62 12.92 -2.12
C SER A 231 -17.56 11.42 -1.80
N PHE A 232 -16.43 10.77 -2.03
CA PHE A 232 -16.23 9.36 -1.69
C PHE A 232 -16.51 9.09 -0.22
N PHE A 233 -15.87 9.83 0.68
CA PHE A 233 -16.09 9.66 2.12
C PHE A 233 -17.50 10.05 2.57
N ALA A 234 -18.11 11.07 1.96
CA ALA A 234 -19.50 11.43 2.25
C ALA A 234 -20.47 10.29 1.88
N GLN A 235 -20.26 9.64 0.75
CA GLN A 235 -21.06 8.47 0.33
C GLN A 235 -20.77 7.23 1.19
N CYS A 236 -19.53 7.04 1.65
CA CYS A 236 -19.20 6.00 2.63
C CYS A 236 -19.94 6.23 3.95
N GLN A 237 -19.96 7.46 4.45
CA GLN A 237 -20.74 7.87 5.63
C GLN A 237 -22.21 7.53 5.45
N GLU A 238 -22.81 7.94 4.34
CA GLU A 238 -24.23 7.68 4.03
C GLU A 238 -24.57 6.18 4.04
N LYS A 239 -23.67 5.35 3.49
CA LYS A 239 -23.84 3.88 3.49
C LYS A 239 -23.77 3.28 4.90
N ILE A 240 -22.94 3.82 5.78
CA ILE A 240 -22.90 3.43 7.21
C ILE A 240 -24.20 3.86 7.88
N GLU A 241 -24.66 5.10 7.72
CA GLU A 241 -25.88 5.63 8.30
C GLU A 241 -27.14 4.86 7.87
N LYS A 242 -27.17 4.40 6.63
CA LYS A 242 -28.26 3.55 6.10
C LYS A 242 -28.16 2.08 6.55
N GLY A 243 -27.08 1.68 7.23
CA GLY A 243 -26.83 0.29 7.61
C GLY A 243 -26.58 -0.64 6.41
N GLU A 244 -26.13 -0.09 5.27
CA GLU A 244 -25.70 -0.88 4.10
C GLU A 244 -24.36 -1.57 4.37
N ILE A 245 -23.48 -0.91 5.12
CA ILE A 245 -22.19 -1.41 5.59
C ILE A 245 -22.04 -1.14 7.08
N TRP A 246 -21.26 -1.98 7.78
CA TRP A 246 -20.93 -1.83 9.19
C TRP A 246 -22.14 -1.56 10.07
N LYS A 247 -23.03 -2.54 10.16
CA LYS A 247 -24.26 -2.45 10.96
C LYS A 247 -23.95 -2.37 12.45
N GLU A 248 -24.89 -1.81 13.20
CA GLU A 248 -24.82 -1.79 14.67
C GLU A 248 -24.63 -3.21 15.22
N GLY A 249 -23.65 -3.38 16.12
CA GLY A 249 -23.29 -4.67 16.71
C GLY A 249 -22.45 -5.58 15.81
N GLU A 250 -22.11 -5.16 14.61
CA GLU A 250 -21.22 -5.87 13.70
C GLU A 250 -19.76 -5.43 13.93
N ASN A 251 -18.85 -6.38 14.12
CA ASN A 251 -17.42 -6.09 14.00
C ASN A 251 -17.05 -5.98 12.52
N ALA A 252 -16.25 -4.99 12.17
CA ALA A 252 -15.87 -4.75 10.79
C ALA A 252 -14.38 -4.53 10.58
N TYR A 253 -13.91 -5.03 9.44
CA TYR A 253 -12.73 -4.54 8.78
C TYR A 253 -13.17 -3.75 7.55
N MET A 254 -12.71 -2.52 7.40
CA MET A 254 -12.99 -1.71 6.21
C MET A 254 -11.69 -1.18 5.62
N GLN A 255 -11.52 -1.35 4.34
CA GLN A 255 -10.40 -0.77 3.58
C GLN A 255 -10.96 0.22 2.57
N LEU A 256 -10.59 1.49 2.73
CA LEU A 256 -10.99 2.60 1.88
C LEU A 256 -9.78 3.07 1.08
N ILE A 257 -9.91 3.08 -0.25
CA ILE A 257 -8.83 3.48 -1.15
C ILE A 257 -9.23 4.78 -1.82
N THR A 258 -8.45 5.85 -1.57
CA THR A 258 -8.69 7.17 -2.17
C THR A 258 -8.09 7.26 -3.58
N TYR A 259 -8.37 8.35 -4.29
CA TYR A 259 -7.87 8.55 -5.65
C TYR A 259 -7.37 9.96 -5.92
N SER A 260 -7.81 10.96 -5.14
CA SER A 260 -7.57 12.38 -5.49
C SER A 260 -6.10 12.76 -5.54
N GLY A 261 -5.25 12.03 -4.79
CA GLY A 261 -3.80 12.18 -4.82
C GLY A 261 -3.11 11.68 -6.08
N HIS A 262 -3.85 11.15 -7.06
CA HIS A 262 -3.26 10.59 -8.27
C HIS A 262 -2.68 11.68 -9.19
N ALA A 263 -1.47 11.43 -9.72
CA ALA A 263 -0.85 12.34 -10.69
C ALA A 263 -1.78 12.54 -11.93
N PRO A 264 -1.80 13.72 -12.52
CA PRO A 264 -0.88 14.86 -12.39
C PRO A 264 -1.22 15.88 -11.29
N PHE A 265 -2.00 15.54 -10.26
CA PHE A 265 -2.36 16.39 -9.11
C PHE A 265 -3.20 17.62 -9.49
N ILE A 266 -4.09 17.47 -10.44
CA ILE A 266 -4.93 18.59 -10.93
C ILE A 266 -6.30 18.53 -10.26
N LEU A 267 -6.49 19.39 -9.27
CA LEU A 267 -7.76 19.56 -8.59
C LEU A 267 -8.57 20.71 -9.26
N PRO A 268 -9.88 20.55 -9.50
CA PRO A 268 -10.74 21.62 -9.95
C PRO A 268 -10.69 22.85 -9.03
N GLU A 269 -10.74 24.05 -9.60
CA GLU A 269 -10.56 25.30 -8.85
C GLU A 269 -11.54 25.44 -7.67
N TYR A 270 -12.79 25.04 -7.87
CA TYR A 270 -13.82 25.13 -6.81
C TYR A 270 -13.59 24.20 -5.62
N LEU A 271 -12.66 23.22 -5.71
CA LEU A 271 -12.26 22.35 -4.62
C LEU A 271 -10.97 22.80 -3.91
N ARG A 272 -10.27 23.78 -4.46
CA ARG A 272 -9.00 24.26 -3.93
C ARG A 272 -9.23 25.16 -2.72
N GLU A 273 -8.56 24.88 -1.61
CA GLU A 273 -8.63 25.69 -0.40
C GLU A 273 -7.39 26.55 -0.18
N ILE A 274 -6.28 26.18 -0.79
CA ILE A 274 -5.00 26.87 -0.70
C ILE A 274 -4.47 27.14 -2.10
N SER A 275 -3.59 28.11 -2.21
CA SER A 275 -2.90 28.48 -3.45
C SER A 275 -1.50 28.97 -3.13
N PHE A 276 -0.58 28.86 -4.07
CA PHE A 276 0.81 29.24 -3.89
C PHE A 276 1.25 30.26 -4.92
N SER A 277 2.27 31.05 -4.58
CA SER A 277 2.89 31.99 -5.49
C SER A 277 3.61 31.30 -6.66
N SER A 278 4.02 32.06 -7.67
CA SER A 278 4.80 31.55 -8.81
C SER A 278 6.21 31.09 -8.42
N ASP A 279 6.66 31.36 -7.20
CA ASP A 279 7.97 30.91 -6.70
C ASP A 279 7.94 29.40 -6.35
N ILE A 280 6.75 28.85 -6.11
CA ILE A 280 6.54 27.43 -5.87
C ILE A 280 6.37 26.70 -7.21
N PRO A 281 7.17 25.66 -7.53
CA PRO A 281 6.99 24.88 -8.74
C PRO A 281 5.57 24.33 -8.87
N GLU A 282 4.96 24.51 -10.04
CA GLU A 282 3.54 24.18 -10.28
C GLU A 282 3.16 22.76 -9.84
N LYS A 283 3.99 21.77 -10.15
CA LYS A 283 3.72 20.37 -9.77
C LYS A 283 3.71 20.17 -8.26
N MET A 284 4.63 20.85 -7.55
CA MET A 284 4.68 20.81 -6.10
C MET A 284 3.47 21.51 -5.49
N GLY A 285 3.13 22.69 -6.01
CA GLY A 285 1.94 23.43 -5.59
C GLY A 285 0.66 22.62 -5.79
N ASN A 286 0.50 22.00 -6.95
CA ASN A 286 -0.64 21.13 -7.25
C ASN A 286 -0.69 19.91 -6.34
N TYR A 287 0.45 19.29 -6.03
CA TYR A 287 0.53 18.19 -5.07
C TYR A 287 0.06 18.61 -3.67
N MET A 288 0.56 19.72 -3.16
CA MET A 288 0.15 20.26 -1.85
C MET A 288 -1.34 20.64 -1.81
N ILE A 289 -1.86 21.24 -2.87
CA ILE A 289 -3.29 21.59 -3.00
C ILE A 289 -4.15 20.32 -2.95
N THR A 290 -3.72 19.27 -3.64
CA THR A 290 -4.43 17.98 -3.64
C THR A 290 -4.32 17.29 -2.28
N ALA A 291 -3.14 17.31 -1.66
CA ALA A 291 -2.93 16.78 -0.31
C ALA A 291 -3.84 17.48 0.72
N ARG A 292 -4.04 18.81 0.62
CA ARG A 292 -4.97 19.57 1.46
C ARG A 292 -6.42 19.12 1.28
N TYR A 293 -6.84 18.84 0.06
CA TYR A 293 -8.19 18.36 -0.22
C TYR A 293 -8.42 16.96 0.39
N THR A 294 -7.48 16.04 0.19
CA THR A 294 -7.53 14.67 0.77
C THR A 294 -7.46 14.72 2.30
N ASP A 295 -6.60 15.56 2.88
CA ASP A 295 -6.50 15.81 4.33
C ASP A 295 -7.86 16.19 4.94
N LYS A 296 -8.55 17.16 4.32
CA LYS A 296 -9.88 17.58 4.76
C LYS A 296 -10.91 16.46 4.65
N ALA A 297 -10.89 15.72 3.55
CA ALA A 297 -11.81 14.63 3.30
C ALA A 297 -11.65 13.51 4.35
N ILE A 298 -10.42 13.07 4.60
CA ILE A 298 -10.08 12.10 5.64
C ILE A 298 -10.46 12.63 7.02
N GLY A 299 -10.08 13.88 7.34
CA GLY A 299 -10.34 14.46 8.64
C GLY A 299 -11.83 14.54 8.98
N LYS A 300 -12.67 14.95 8.05
CA LYS A 300 -14.13 14.97 8.22
C LYS A 300 -14.70 13.56 8.43
N PHE A 301 -14.21 12.58 7.68
CA PHE A 301 -14.66 11.21 7.85
C PHE A 301 -14.25 10.62 9.21
N VAL A 302 -13.03 10.90 9.67
CA VAL A 302 -12.59 10.49 11.02
C VAL A 302 -13.42 11.18 12.10
N GLU A 303 -13.73 12.47 11.98
CA GLU A 303 -14.61 13.17 12.94
C GLU A 303 -16.02 12.55 12.95
N TYR A 304 -16.56 12.15 11.80
CA TYR A 304 -17.81 11.40 11.76
C TYR A 304 -17.69 10.04 12.49
N LEU A 305 -16.64 9.26 12.20
CA LEU A 305 -16.43 7.96 12.86
C LEU A 305 -16.36 8.09 14.38
N LYS A 306 -15.81 9.19 14.91
CA LYS A 306 -15.76 9.48 16.35
C LYS A 306 -17.15 9.63 16.98
N THR A 307 -18.19 9.91 16.19
CA THR A 307 -19.57 10.03 16.69
C THR A 307 -20.27 8.68 16.85
N LEU A 308 -19.72 7.61 16.25
CA LEU A 308 -20.32 6.29 16.26
C LEU A 308 -20.07 5.56 17.59
N PRO A 309 -21.05 4.78 18.10
CA PRO A 309 -20.85 3.98 19.30
C PRO A 309 -19.66 3.01 19.21
N GLN A 310 -19.42 2.45 18.02
CA GLN A 310 -18.36 1.49 17.73
C GLN A 310 -16.96 2.12 17.75
N TYR A 311 -16.83 3.45 17.74
CA TYR A 311 -15.53 4.13 17.71
C TYR A 311 -14.59 3.66 18.82
N LYS A 312 -15.10 3.42 20.01
CA LYS A 312 -14.27 3.00 21.17
C LYS A 312 -13.47 1.72 20.91
N GLU A 313 -14.01 0.85 20.07
CA GLU A 313 -13.44 -0.45 19.71
C GLU A 313 -12.84 -0.45 18.29
N THR A 314 -12.63 0.73 17.71
CA THR A 314 -12.18 0.88 16.32
C THR A 314 -10.78 1.44 16.25
N LEU A 315 -9.89 0.70 15.59
CA LEU A 315 -8.59 1.20 15.16
C LEU A 315 -8.73 1.85 13.80
N ILE A 316 -8.26 3.09 13.64
CA ILE A 316 -8.26 3.78 12.33
C ILE A 316 -6.82 3.96 11.88
N VAL A 317 -6.49 3.41 10.72
CA VAL A 317 -5.17 3.48 10.10
C VAL A 317 -5.24 4.40 8.89
N ILE A 318 -4.32 5.36 8.80
CA ILE A 318 -4.17 6.26 7.66
C ILE A 318 -2.72 6.15 7.18
N THR A 319 -2.51 5.76 5.94
CA THR A 319 -1.18 5.64 5.35
C THR A 319 -1.21 5.99 3.87
N GLY A 320 -0.08 6.49 3.36
CA GLY A 320 0.10 6.61 1.91
C GLY A 320 0.39 5.25 1.29
N ASP A 321 -0.13 5.00 0.12
CA ASP A 321 0.15 3.76 -0.61
C ASP A 321 1.56 3.75 -1.19
N HIS A 322 2.03 4.86 -1.73
CA HIS A 322 3.36 5.02 -2.30
C HIS A 322 3.75 6.51 -2.43
N GLU A 323 4.97 6.76 -2.88
CA GLU A 323 5.44 8.11 -3.19
C GLU A 323 4.66 8.73 -4.35
N GLY A 324 4.28 10.02 -4.22
CA GLY A 324 3.53 10.76 -5.24
C GLY A 324 4.41 11.44 -6.27
N LEU A 325 5.53 12.02 -5.84
CA LEU A 325 6.38 12.84 -6.71
C LEU A 325 7.26 12.04 -7.66
N ALA A 326 7.53 10.78 -7.37
CA ALA A 326 8.24 9.82 -8.24
C ALA A 326 9.42 10.46 -9.01
N SER A 327 9.35 10.50 -10.35
CA SER A 327 10.42 11.02 -11.21
C SER A 327 10.65 12.53 -11.10
N TYR A 328 9.73 13.28 -10.52
CA TYR A 328 9.87 14.74 -10.35
C TYR A 328 10.63 15.13 -9.09
N ARG A 329 10.81 14.20 -8.14
CA ARG A 329 11.41 14.47 -6.83
C ARG A 329 12.75 15.14 -6.91
N ALA A 330 13.69 14.56 -7.68
CA ALA A 330 15.04 15.08 -7.79
C ALA A 330 15.06 16.53 -8.32
N GLU A 331 14.30 16.82 -9.37
CA GLU A 331 14.16 18.17 -9.93
C GLU A 331 13.57 19.14 -8.91
N LEU A 332 12.52 18.74 -8.19
CA LEU A 332 11.87 19.58 -7.21
C LEU A 332 12.75 19.87 -5.99
N CYS A 333 13.50 18.88 -5.50
CA CYS A 333 14.45 19.09 -4.40
C CYS A 333 15.56 20.09 -4.72
N GLU A 334 15.98 20.16 -5.99
CA GLU A 334 17.00 21.11 -6.45
C GLU A 334 16.43 22.47 -6.87
N SER A 335 15.13 22.56 -7.10
CA SER A 335 14.49 23.83 -7.50
C SER A 335 14.52 24.87 -6.38
N PRO A 336 14.65 26.18 -6.69
CA PRO A 336 14.64 27.21 -5.65
C PRO A 336 13.42 27.18 -4.74
N GLY A 337 12.23 26.94 -5.30
CA GLY A 337 10.97 26.90 -4.55
C GLY A 337 10.67 25.54 -3.89
N GLY A 338 11.43 24.48 -4.20
CA GLY A 338 11.23 23.14 -3.61
C GLY A 338 12.26 22.77 -2.57
N LYS A 339 13.46 23.40 -2.67
CA LYS A 339 14.57 23.11 -1.76
C LYS A 339 14.22 23.36 -0.31
N GLY A 340 14.41 22.31 0.52
CA GLY A 340 14.08 22.36 1.96
C GLY A 340 12.57 22.23 2.27
N ILE A 341 11.72 22.11 1.25
CA ILE A 341 10.30 21.84 1.40
C ILE A 341 10.02 20.37 1.10
N VAL A 342 10.40 19.90 -0.10
CA VAL A 342 10.23 18.50 -0.50
C VAL A 342 11.32 17.64 0.12
N SER A 343 10.95 16.49 0.65
CA SER A 343 11.92 15.48 1.12
C SER A 343 12.59 14.78 -0.05
N ASP A 344 13.89 14.56 0.04
CA ASP A 344 14.64 13.71 -0.89
C ASP A 344 14.33 12.20 -0.72
N LYS A 345 13.70 11.84 0.41
CA LYS A 345 13.30 10.47 0.74
C LYS A 345 11.88 10.16 0.32
N GLN A 346 11.66 8.90 -0.04
CA GLN A 346 10.35 8.37 -0.45
C GLN A 346 9.60 7.81 0.76
N PHE A 347 9.25 8.68 1.70
CA PHE A 347 8.54 8.28 2.91
C PHE A 347 7.04 8.57 2.82
N THR A 348 6.23 7.59 3.22
CA THR A 348 4.80 7.73 3.48
C THR A 348 4.54 7.77 4.99
N PRO A 349 3.44 8.37 5.47
CA PRO A 349 3.10 8.33 6.88
C PRO A 349 2.43 7.00 7.25
N PHE A 350 2.62 6.58 8.51
CA PHE A 350 1.80 5.56 9.14
C PHE A 350 1.18 6.18 10.40
N ILE A 351 -0.12 6.42 10.35
CA ILE A 351 -0.90 7.06 11.42
C ILE A 351 -1.93 6.05 11.91
N VAL A 352 -1.95 5.79 13.22
CA VAL A 352 -2.95 4.90 13.82
C VAL A 352 -3.69 5.68 14.90
N VAL A 353 -4.94 6.05 14.59
CA VAL A 353 -5.82 6.83 15.47
C VAL A 353 -6.60 5.89 16.38
N ASN A 354 -6.86 6.33 17.61
CA ASN A 354 -7.55 5.55 18.64
C ASN A 354 -6.83 4.22 18.93
N SER A 355 -5.52 4.24 18.89
CA SER A 355 -4.67 3.13 19.28
C SER A 355 -4.75 2.87 20.80
N PRO A 356 -4.57 1.62 21.28
CA PRO A 356 -4.47 1.33 22.70
C PRO A 356 -3.26 2.01 23.37
N ILE A 357 -2.27 2.38 22.58
CA ILE A 357 -1.10 3.17 23.01
C ILE A 357 -0.85 4.30 22.04
N GLY A 358 -0.41 5.46 22.52
CA GLY A 358 0.05 6.54 21.67
C GLY A 358 1.58 6.59 21.66
N MET A 359 2.16 6.86 20.48
CA MET A 359 3.61 7.05 20.34
C MET A 359 3.95 7.79 19.04
N ARG A 360 5.06 8.51 19.07
CA ARG A 360 5.72 8.97 17.86
C ARG A 360 6.94 8.09 17.61
N TYR A 361 7.00 7.49 16.43
CA TYR A 361 8.12 6.63 16.02
C TYR A 361 8.90 7.33 14.92
N ASP A 362 9.92 8.08 15.29
CA ASP A 362 10.71 8.89 14.36
C ASP A 362 11.81 8.11 13.62
N GLU A 363 11.99 6.84 13.94
CA GLU A 363 12.94 5.98 13.26
C GLU A 363 12.43 5.50 11.91
N VAL A 364 13.34 5.01 11.05
CA VAL A 364 12.96 4.45 9.76
C VAL A 364 12.33 3.05 9.92
N MET A 365 11.23 2.85 9.23
CA MET A 365 10.57 1.55 9.06
C MET A 365 10.20 1.32 7.60
N GLY A 366 9.99 0.07 7.20
CA GLY A 366 9.42 -0.28 5.89
C GLY A 366 7.90 -0.38 5.93
N GLN A 367 7.24 -0.30 4.79
CA GLN A 367 5.81 -0.62 4.70
C GLN A 367 5.50 -2.03 5.23
N ILE A 368 6.43 -2.97 5.05
CA ILE A 368 6.33 -4.35 5.54
C ILE A 368 6.12 -4.47 7.05
N ASP A 369 6.55 -3.47 7.81
CA ASP A 369 6.47 -3.44 9.28
C ASP A 369 5.08 -3.04 9.79
N MET A 370 4.23 -2.47 8.93
CA MET A 370 2.86 -2.09 9.29
C MET A 370 2.01 -3.32 9.65
N TYR A 371 2.11 -4.40 8.88
CA TYR A 371 1.31 -5.60 9.11
C TYR A 371 1.51 -6.22 10.50
N PRO A 372 2.74 -6.59 10.94
CA PRO A 372 2.96 -7.11 12.28
C PRO A 372 2.61 -6.09 13.38
N THR A 373 2.79 -4.79 13.14
CA THR A 373 2.36 -3.75 14.07
C THR A 373 0.85 -3.76 14.26
N LEU A 374 0.09 -3.89 13.18
CA LEU A 374 -1.37 -3.97 13.24
C LEU A 374 -1.86 -5.26 13.92
N LEU A 375 -1.19 -6.39 13.70
CA LEU A 375 -1.51 -7.62 14.42
C LEU A 375 -1.38 -7.44 15.93
N ASN A 376 -0.28 -6.83 16.41
CA ASN A 376 -0.11 -6.54 17.83
C ASN A 376 -1.18 -5.60 18.35
N LEU A 377 -1.46 -4.46 17.67
CA LEU A 377 -2.44 -3.47 18.11
C LEU A 377 -3.86 -4.01 18.17
N LEU A 378 -4.20 -4.96 17.30
CA LEU A 378 -5.49 -5.63 17.23
C LEU A 378 -5.54 -6.91 18.10
N GLN A 379 -4.43 -7.27 18.76
CA GLN A 379 -4.30 -8.49 19.56
C GLN A 379 -4.63 -9.76 18.76
N LEU A 380 -4.02 -9.85 17.58
CA LEU A 380 -4.10 -10.96 16.63
C LEU A 380 -2.77 -11.73 16.54
N ASP A 381 -1.96 -11.68 17.60
CA ASP A 381 -0.60 -12.26 17.66
C ASP A 381 -0.63 -13.79 17.52
N ASP A 382 -1.76 -14.42 17.82
CA ASP A 382 -2.01 -15.85 17.67
C ASP A 382 -2.39 -16.28 16.24
N TYR A 383 -2.49 -15.33 15.30
CA TYR A 383 -2.68 -15.69 13.90
C TYR A 383 -1.45 -16.40 13.36
N TYR A 384 -1.66 -17.46 12.58
CA TYR A 384 -0.58 -18.36 12.11
C TYR A 384 0.50 -17.70 11.26
N TRP A 385 0.25 -16.48 10.78
CA TRP A 385 1.16 -15.70 9.95
C TRP A 385 1.37 -14.29 10.51
N THR A 386 2.62 -13.91 10.74
CA THR A 386 2.98 -12.62 11.34
C THR A 386 3.69 -11.66 10.38
N GLY A 387 3.71 -11.97 9.08
CA GLY A 387 4.39 -11.14 8.06
C GLY A 387 5.90 -11.35 8.02
N LEU A 388 6.56 -10.76 7.02
CA LEU A 388 8.02 -10.77 6.88
C LEU A 388 8.68 -9.60 7.63
N GLY A 389 7.95 -8.51 7.89
CA GLY A 389 8.43 -7.34 8.64
C GLY A 389 8.48 -7.56 10.14
N GLU A 390 8.77 -6.50 10.88
CA GLU A 390 8.86 -6.47 12.33
C GLU A 390 8.05 -5.32 12.92
N SER A 391 7.33 -5.57 14.00
CA SER A 391 6.48 -4.55 14.65
C SER A 391 7.32 -3.40 15.21
N ILE A 392 6.88 -2.16 14.99
CA ILE A 392 7.50 -0.97 15.62
C ILE A 392 7.27 -0.91 17.12
N LEU A 393 6.40 -1.75 17.66
CA LEU A 393 6.19 -1.87 19.10
C LEU A 393 7.26 -2.74 19.77
N ASN A 394 8.06 -3.44 18.99
CA ASN A 394 9.23 -4.15 19.48
C ASN A 394 10.37 -3.14 19.72
N PRO A 395 10.83 -2.95 20.97
CA PRO A 395 11.91 -2.01 21.27
C PRO A 395 13.28 -2.41 20.69
N GLU A 396 13.44 -3.68 20.29
CA GLU A 396 14.68 -4.19 19.70
C GLU A 396 14.68 -4.14 18.17
N LYS A 397 13.55 -3.70 17.55
CA LYS A 397 13.46 -3.54 16.11
C LYS A 397 14.60 -2.67 15.57
N LYS A 398 15.27 -3.14 14.52
CA LYS A 398 16.29 -2.37 13.82
C LYS A 398 15.67 -1.16 13.11
N ARG A 399 16.36 -0.02 13.16
CA ARG A 399 15.87 1.30 12.74
C ARG A 399 16.20 1.59 11.28
N PHE A 400 15.95 0.63 10.42
CA PHE A 400 16.23 0.74 8.99
C PHE A 400 15.16 0.01 8.15
N ALA A 401 15.16 0.29 6.87
CA ALA A 401 14.36 -0.42 5.89
C ALA A 401 15.09 -0.52 4.54
N VAL A 402 14.77 -1.57 3.79
CA VAL A 402 15.24 -1.77 2.42
C VAL A 402 14.09 -1.48 1.47
N GLY A 403 14.29 -0.53 0.56
CA GLY A 403 13.32 -0.18 -0.49
C GLY A 403 13.32 -1.19 -1.65
N SER A 404 12.34 -1.05 -2.53
CA SER A 404 12.16 -1.96 -3.68
C SER A 404 13.31 -1.92 -4.71
N GLN A 405 14.12 -0.89 -4.69
CA GLN A 405 15.31 -0.75 -5.51
C GLN A 405 16.61 -1.17 -4.77
N MET A 406 16.47 -1.88 -3.64
CA MET A 406 17.55 -2.32 -2.77
C MET A 406 18.35 -1.16 -2.14
N ASN A 407 17.82 0.06 -2.15
CA ASN A 407 18.31 1.17 -1.38
C ASN A 407 17.98 0.96 0.11
N VAL A 408 18.87 1.38 0.97
CA VAL A 408 18.69 1.26 2.42
C VAL A 408 18.58 2.65 3.03
N GLU A 409 17.60 2.83 3.89
CA GLU A 409 17.39 4.04 4.68
C GLU A 409 17.38 3.69 6.16
N GLY A 410 17.89 4.60 7.00
CA GLY A 410 17.98 4.41 8.44
C GLY A 410 19.38 4.09 8.94
N GLU A 411 19.48 3.63 10.18
CA GLU A 411 20.75 3.40 10.87
C GLU A 411 20.65 2.25 11.90
N GLY A 412 21.78 1.88 12.52
CA GLY A 412 21.79 0.89 13.60
C GLY A 412 21.61 -0.56 13.14
N TYR A 413 21.98 -0.87 11.91
CA TYR A 413 21.96 -2.22 11.35
C TYR A 413 23.37 -2.70 10.96
N SER A 414 23.54 -4.00 10.90
CA SER A 414 24.77 -4.65 10.41
C SER A 414 24.62 -5.05 8.93
N PRO A 415 25.72 -5.40 8.22
CA PRO A 415 25.63 -5.97 6.88
C PRO A 415 24.76 -7.23 6.82
N GLU A 416 24.76 -8.06 7.87
CA GLU A 416 23.95 -9.26 7.96
C GLU A 416 22.45 -8.92 8.11
N ASP A 417 22.12 -7.86 8.85
CA ASP A 417 20.74 -7.34 8.96
C ASP A 417 20.26 -6.84 7.59
N GLU A 418 21.13 -6.13 6.83
CA GLU A 418 20.84 -5.63 5.51
C GLU A 418 20.60 -6.78 4.50
N ASP A 419 21.48 -7.77 4.48
CA ASP A 419 21.37 -8.93 3.59
C ASP A 419 20.09 -9.72 3.92
N PHE A 420 19.77 -9.92 5.19
CA PHE A 420 18.54 -10.58 5.63
C PHE A 420 17.27 -9.83 5.15
N ALA A 421 17.26 -8.51 5.27
CA ALA A 421 16.14 -7.68 4.81
C ALA A 421 16.02 -7.65 3.28
N LYS A 422 17.13 -7.72 2.53
CA LYS A 422 17.13 -7.85 1.07
C LYS A 422 16.62 -9.21 0.62
N GLU A 423 17.03 -10.28 1.30
CA GLU A 423 16.59 -11.64 1.01
C GLU A 423 15.07 -11.80 1.20
N ALA A 424 14.44 -11.02 2.08
CA ALA A 424 13.00 -11.02 2.28
C ALA A 424 12.20 -10.79 0.99
N TYR A 425 12.74 -10.04 0.02
CA TYR A 425 12.11 -9.85 -1.29
C TYR A 425 12.07 -11.14 -2.11
N ASP A 426 13.14 -11.91 -2.12
CA ASP A 426 13.20 -13.18 -2.83
C ASP A 426 12.35 -14.25 -2.14
N ILE A 427 12.36 -14.29 -0.82
CA ILE A 427 11.51 -15.18 -0.02
C ILE A 427 10.02 -14.87 -0.28
N SER A 428 9.64 -13.60 -0.31
CA SER A 428 8.27 -13.19 -0.62
C SER A 428 7.86 -13.58 -2.05
N ASP A 429 8.74 -13.31 -3.04
CA ASP A 429 8.52 -13.70 -4.44
C ASP A 429 8.27 -15.21 -4.55
N GLU A 430 9.10 -16.02 -3.91
CA GLU A 430 8.99 -17.47 -3.88
C GLU A 430 7.70 -17.94 -3.20
N MET A 431 7.33 -17.35 -2.05
CA MET A 431 6.08 -17.67 -1.35
C MET A 431 4.85 -17.40 -2.23
N ILE A 432 4.81 -16.26 -2.92
CA ILE A 432 3.69 -15.88 -3.77
C ILE A 432 3.66 -16.76 -5.02
N ARG A 433 4.77 -16.87 -5.76
CA ARG A 433 4.84 -17.60 -7.02
C ARG A 433 4.50 -19.08 -6.88
N PHE A 434 4.93 -19.70 -5.80
CA PHE A 434 4.73 -21.14 -5.56
C PHE A 434 3.54 -21.46 -4.67
N ASN A 435 2.69 -20.44 -4.40
CA ASN A 435 1.48 -20.60 -3.58
C ASN A 435 1.77 -21.33 -2.24
N TYR A 436 2.79 -20.83 -1.53
CA TYR A 436 3.27 -21.44 -0.27
C TYR A 436 2.13 -21.65 0.74
N PHE A 437 1.22 -20.70 0.85
CA PHE A 437 0.10 -20.78 1.79
C PHE A 437 -1.05 -21.67 1.32
N GLY A 438 -1.08 -22.08 0.06
CA GLY A 438 -2.09 -22.99 -0.48
C GLY A 438 -1.92 -24.46 -0.02
N LYS A 439 -0.82 -24.75 0.68
CA LYS A 439 -0.57 -26.09 1.27
C LYS A 439 -0.94 -26.16 2.76
N LYS A 440 -1.14 -25.02 3.39
CA LYS A 440 -1.51 -24.88 4.81
C LYS A 440 -3.01 -24.64 4.93
#